data_6a8f8eff1867da3f52737a9151aea410
#
_entry.id   6a8f8eff1867da3f52737a9151aea410
#
_cell.length_a   1.000
_cell.length_b   1.000
_cell.length_c   1.000
_cell.angle_alpha   90.00
_cell.angle_beta   90.00
_cell.angle_gamma   90.00
#
_symmetry.space_group_name_H-M   'P 1'
#
loop_
_entity.id
_entity.type
_entity.pdbx_description
1 polymer ?
#
loop_
_entity_poly.entity_id
_entity_poly.type
_entity_poly.pdbx_seq_one_letter_code
_entity_poly.pdbx_strand_id
1 'polypeptide(L)' 'MIISDFTTDELEFFRKRCNFVNFEKQIFERRAEGVSLQQIAEEMDISYDYARYLSRKVNKKILKVI' A
#
# COMPACT_ATOMS: atom_id res chain seq x y z
N MET A 1 -6.81 -1.59 -8.97
CA MET A 1 -6.65 -2.57 -7.86
C MET A 1 -6.96 -1.88 -6.54
N ILE A 2 -7.83 -2.48 -5.76
CA ILE A 2 -8.22 -1.95 -4.45
C ILE A 2 -7.69 -2.91 -3.38
N ILE A 3 -6.67 -2.46 -2.63
CA ILE A 3 -5.98 -3.32 -1.67
C ILE A 3 -6.92 -3.84 -0.58
N SER A 4 -7.87 -3.01 -0.13
CA SER A 4 -8.81 -3.42 0.92
C SER A 4 -9.77 -4.53 0.49
N ASP A 5 -9.84 -4.85 -0.81
CA ASP A 5 -10.69 -5.94 -1.30
C ASP A 5 -10.02 -7.32 -1.17
N PHE A 6 -8.74 -7.37 -0.86
CA PHE A 6 -8.04 -8.65 -0.65
C PHE A 6 -8.41 -9.24 0.71
N THR A 7 -8.42 -10.56 0.77
CA THR A 7 -8.68 -11.26 2.04
C THR A 7 -7.48 -11.14 2.97
N THR A 8 -7.68 -11.48 4.24
CA THR A 8 -6.60 -11.48 5.23
C THR A 8 -5.45 -12.38 4.80
N ASP A 9 -5.76 -13.56 4.26
CA ASP A 9 -4.74 -14.50 3.79
C ASP A 9 -3.95 -13.93 2.61
N GLU A 10 -4.65 -13.24 1.69
CA GLU A 10 -3.99 -12.60 0.55
C GLU A 10 -3.07 -11.47 1.01
N LEU A 11 -3.52 -10.66 1.98
CA LEU A 11 -2.70 -9.58 2.53
C LEU A 11 -1.45 -10.13 3.21
N GLU A 12 -1.57 -11.23 3.96
CA GLU A 12 -0.44 -11.91 4.57
C GLU A 12 0.55 -12.40 3.51
N PHE A 13 0.03 -12.96 2.42
CA PHE A 13 0.87 -13.42 1.30
C PHE A 13 1.69 -12.25 0.75
N PHE A 14 1.06 -11.10 0.54
CA PHE A 14 1.77 -9.93 0.01
C PHE A 14 2.81 -9.41 0.99
N ARG A 15 2.53 -9.42 2.29
CA ARG A 15 3.51 -9.00 3.30
C ARG A 15 4.77 -9.85 3.25
N LYS A 16 4.62 -11.15 2.98
CA LYS A 16 5.73 -12.08 2.92
C LYS A 16 6.49 -12.02 1.60
N ARG A 17 5.78 -11.80 0.50
CA ARG A 17 6.35 -11.87 -0.85
C ARG A 17 6.84 -10.55 -1.39
N CYS A 18 6.15 -9.46 -1.04
CA CYS A 18 6.52 -8.14 -1.53
C CYS A 18 7.55 -7.54 -0.60
N ASN A 19 8.60 -6.96 -1.19
CA ASN A 19 9.62 -6.27 -0.41
C ASN A 19 9.23 -4.79 -0.30
N PHE A 20 8.28 -4.50 0.59
CA PHE A 20 7.88 -3.11 0.85
C PHE A 20 8.94 -2.44 1.71
N VAL A 21 9.45 -1.31 1.24
CA VAL A 21 10.51 -0.56 1.93
C VAL A 21 10.02 0.82 2.32
N ASN A 22 10.59 1.36 3.42
CA ASN A 22 10.29 2.71 3.87
C ASN A 22 8.79 2.94 4.00
N PHE A 23 8.27 4.01 3.39
CA PHE A 23 6.85 4.37 3.47
C PHE A 23 5.93 3.42 2.72
N GLU A 24 6.46 2.59 1.82
CA GLU A 24 5.63 1.65 1.07
C GLU A 24 4.86 0.71 1.98
N LYS A 25 5.50 0.22 3.04
CA LYS A 25 4.85 -0.68 3.99
C LYS A 25 3.68 0.01 4.69
N GLN A 26 3.88 1.25 5.13
CA GLN A 26 2.82 2.01 5.78
C GLN A 26 1.65 2.25 4.82
N ILE A 27 1.95 2.59 3.58
CA ILE A 27 0.89 2.79 2.57
C ILE A 27 0.12 1.50 2.34
N PHE A 28 0.81 0.38 2.20
CA PHE A 28 0.14 -0.91 2.02
C PHE A 28 -0.79 -1.21 3.18
N GLU A 29 -0.30 -1.10 4.42
CA GLU A 29 -1.10 -1.45 5.60
C GLU A 29 -2.32 -0.53 5.75
N ARG A 30 -2.14 0.76 5.54
CA ARG A 30 -3.27 1.71 5.67
C ARG A 30 -4.28 1.52 4.56
N ARG A 31 -3.82 1.26 3.32
CA ARG A 31 -4.74 0.97 2.22
C ARG A 31 -5.49 -0.33 2.46
N ALA A 32 -4.85 -1.32 3.07
CA ALA A 32 -5.53 -2.57 3.44
C ALA A 32 -6.66 -2.33 4.43
N GLU A 33 -6.54 -1.30 5.27
CA GLU A 33 -7.59 -0.91 6.21
C GLU A 33 -8.68 -0.06 5.55
N GLY A 34 -8.53 0.28 4.28
CA GLY A 34 -9.51 1.09 3.55
C GLY A 34 -9.31 2.59 3.69
N VAL A 35 -8.17 3.03 4.21
CA VAL A 35 -7.88 4.46 4.38
C VAL A 35 -7.54 5.09 3.03
N SER A 36 -8.05 6.30 2.77
CA SER A 36 -7.78 7.01 1.51
C SER A 36 -6.33 7.49 1.44
N LEU A 37 -5.82 7.67 0.21
CA LEU A 37 -4.47 8.19 0.03
C LEU A 37 -4.31 9.59 0.59
N GLN A 38 -5.35 10.42 0.51
CA GLN A 38 -5.31 11.76 1.08
C GLN A 38 -5.10 11.72 2.59
N GLN A 39 -5.84 10.85 3.26
CA GLN A 39 -5.71 10.65 4.70
C GLN A 39 -4.32 10.13 5.05
N ILE A 40 -3.81 9.18 4.28
CA ILE A 40 -2.48 8.61 4.49
C ILE A 40 -1.41 9.70 4.35
N ALA A 41 -1.52 10.53 3.32
CA ALA A 41 -0.57 11.62 3.10
C ALA A 41 -0.54 12.58 4.28
N GLU A 42 -1.70 12.90 4.83
CA GLU A 42 -1.80 13.76 6.01
C GLU A 42 -1.15 13.10 7.23
N GLU A 43 -1.43 11.83 7.46
CA GLU A 43 -0.87 11.09 8.60
C GLU A 43 0.65 10.97 8.53
N MET A 44 1.18 10.83 7.32
CA MET A 44 2.62 10.64 7.11
C MET A 44 3.37 11.95 6.89
N ASP A 45 2.64 13.06 6.85
CA ASP A 45 3.22 14.39 6.61
C ASP A 45 3.99 14.45 5.29
N ILE A 46 3.38 13.89 4.24
CA ILE A 46 3.92 13.92 2.88
C ILE A 46 2.87 14.49 1.93
N SER A 47 3.30 14.90 0.74
CA SER A 47 2.37 15.43 -0.25
C SER A 47 1.49 14.30 -0.80
N TYR A 48 0.31 14.68 -1.27
CA TYR A 48 -0.60 13.71 -1.91
C TYR A 48 0.05 13.08 -3.15
N ASP A 49 0.77 13.88 -3.94
CA ASP A 49 1.44 13.37 -5.15
C ASP A 49 2.51 12.34 -4.81
N TYR A 50 3.25 12.55 -3.72
CA TYR A 50 4.24 11.58 -3.27
C TYR A 50 3.56 10.30 -2.78
N ALA A 51 2.46 10.42 -2.04
CA ALA A 51 1.67 9.26 -1.61
C ALA A 51 1.18 8.46 -2.81
N ARG A 52 0.72 9.12 -3.86
CA ARG A 52 0.29 8.45 -5.10
C ARG A 52 1.44 7.71 -5.76
N TYR A 53 2.61 8.33 -5.82
CA TYR A 53 3.81 7.70 -6.38
C TYR A 53 4.14 6.42 -5.61
N LEU A 54 4.15 6.49 -4.28
CA LEU A 54 4.43 5.33 -3.44
C LEU A 54 3.37 4.25 -3.60
N SER A 55 2.11 4.64 -3.72
CA SER A 55 1.02 3.70 -3.93
C SER A 55 1.18 2.93 -5.24
N ARG A 56 1.63 3.60 -6.30
CA ARG A 56 1.91 2.93 -7.58
C ARG A 56 3.02 1.90 -7.43
N LYS A 57 4.06 2.22 -6.66
CA LYS A 57 5.15 1.28 -6.40
C LYS A 57 4.66 0.05 -5.65
N VAL A 58 3.81 0.27 -4.64
CA VAL A 58 3.19 -0.83 -3.90
C VAL A 58 2.39 -1.72 -4.84
N ASN A 59 1.54 -1.14 -5.68
CA ASN A 59 0.72 -1.89 -6.63
C ASN A 59 1.59 -2.68 -7.61
N LYS A 60 2.67 -2.11 -8.11
CA LYS A 60 3.59 -2.82 -9.00
C LYS A 60 4.20 -4.04 -8.33
N LYS A 61 4.59 -3.92 -7.06
CA LYS A 61 5.17 -5.04 -6.32
C LYS A 61 4.13 -6.15 -6.13
N ILE A 62 2.89 -5.80 -5.83
CA ILE A 62 1.81 -6.77 -5.69
C ILE A 62 1.59 -7.51 -7.03
N LEU A 63 1.53 -6.77 -8.13
CA LEU A 63 1.30 -7.37 -9.44
C LEU A 63 2.40 -8.34 -9.86
N LYS A 64 3.62 -8.17 -9.34
CA LYS A 64 4.72 -9.10 -9.65
C LYS A 64 4.59 -10.45 -8.96
N VAL A 65 3.85 -10.54 -7.86
CA VAL A 65 3.71 -11.79 -7.11
C VAL A 65 2.37 -12.47 -7.29
N ILE A 66 1.43 -11.82 -7.98
CA ILE A 66 0.17 -12.45 -8.38
C ILE A 66 0.41 -13.35 -9.61
#